data_8d09ea455836071b743563a3afa106f4
#
_entry.id   8d09ea455836071b743563a3afa106f4
#
_cell.length_a   1.000
_cell.length_b   1.000
_cell.length_c   1.000
_cell.angle_alpha   90.00
_cell.angle_beta   90.00
_cell.angle_gamma   90.00
#
_symmetry.space_group_name_H-M   'P 1'
#
loop_
_entity.id
_entity.type
_entity.pdbx_description
1 polymer ?
#
loop_
_entity_poly.entity_id
_entity_poly.type
_entity_poly.pdbx_seq_one_letter_code
_entity_poly.pdbx_strand_id
1 'polypeptide(L)'
;QGADGILTQRPGDQLGWRPVGTDNHCSKHVFVTGGVVSSLGKGLTASSLGSLLKARGLKVTMQKLDPYLNVDPGTMNPFQHGEVFVTEDGAETDLDIGHYERFLNENLSGQANVSTGKVYSAVIAKERRGDYLGDTVQVIPHITNEIKERMLAMEEGHPDVVIHEIGGTVG
;
A
#
# COMPACT_ATOMS: atom_id res chain seq x y z
N GLN A 1 26.68 31.05 -1.50
CA GLN A 1 25.53 31.96 -1.36
C GLN A 1 24.30 31.06 -1.34
N GLY A 2 23.65 31.07 -0.15
CA GLY A 2 22.57 30.15 0.17
C GLY A 2 21.27 30.50 -0.54
N ALA A 3 20.50 29.47 -0.82
CA ALA A 3 19.08 29.58 -1.06
C ALA A 3 18.36 28.95 0.15
N ASP A 4 17.99 29.82 1.09
CA ASP A 4 17.10 29.48 2.20
C ASP A 4 15.70 29.22 1.64
N GLY A 5 15.35 27.93 1.50
CA GLY A 5 14.00 27.52 1.17
C GLY A 5 13.10 27.70 2.39
N ILE A 6 12.27 28.72 2.37
CA ILE A 6 11.24 28.96 3.37
C ILE A 6 10.20 27.83 3.28
N LEU A 7 10.16 27.00 4.32
CA LEU A 7 9.11 25.99 4.50
C LEU A 7 7.82 26.70 4.92
N THR A 8 6.90 26.91 4.00
CA THR A 8 5.53 27.31 4.34
C THR A 8 4.71 26.07 4.66
N GLN A 9 4.46 25.83 5.94
CA GLN A 9 3.47 24.87 6.39
C GLN A 9 2.07 25.30 5.93
N ARG A 10 1.40 24.45 5.18
CA ARG A 10 -0.03 24.63 4.88
C ARG A 10 -0.88 24.09 6.03
N PRO A 11 -2.00 24.72 6.39
CA PRO A 11 -2.94 24.15 7.36
C PRO A 11 -3.51 22.83 6.80
N GLY A 12 -3.13 21.72 7.41
CA GLY A 12 -3.45 20.36 6.96
C GLY A 12 -2.28 19.38 6.99
N ASP A 13 -1.04 19.87 7.05
CA ASP A 13 0.19 19.05 7.01
C ASP A 13 0.52 18.32 8.34
N GLN A 14 -0.47 18.07 9.18
CA GLN A 14 -0.27 17.31 10.43
C GLN A 14 0.13 15.83 10.22
N LEU A 15 0.23 15.36 8.99
CA LEU A 15 0.55 13.97 8.66
C LEU A 15 1.96 13.75 8.12
N GLY A 16 2.81 14.80 8.08
CA GLY A 16 4.23 14.67 7.69
C GLY A 16 4.46 14.10 6.27
N TRP A 17 3.51 14.25 5.38
CA TRP A 17 3.62 13.79 3.99
C TRP A 17 4.60 14.70 3.23
N ARG A 18 5.77 14.17 2.90
CA ARG A 18 6.70 14.81 1.97
C ARG A 18 6.65 14.09 0.64
N PRO A 19 6.54 14.80 -0.49
CA PRO A 19 6.76 14.19 -1.79
C PRO A 19 8.19 13.66 -1.86
N VAL A 20 8.36 12.39 -2.22
CA VAL A 20 9.66 11.81 -2.50
C VAL A 20 9.95 12.13 -3.96
N GLY A 21 10.80 13.13 -4.22
CA GLY A 21 11.27 13.47 -5.56
C GLY A 21 11.27 14.97 -5.86
N THR A 22 12.25 15.41 -6.64
CA THR A 22 12.45 16.81 -7.05
C THR A 22 11.54 17.24 -8.19
N ASP A 23 10.71 16.34 -8.72
CA ASP A 23 9.72 16.65 -9.73
C ASP A 23 8.37 16.91 -9.05
N ASN A 24 7.63 17.92 -9.52
CA ASN A 24 6.30 18.30 -9.02
C ASN A 24 5.20 17.24 -9.31
N HIS A 25 5.58 15.99 -9.54
CA HIS A 25 4.63 14.90 -9.74
C HIS A 25 4.09 14.44 -8.38
N CYS A 26 2.82 14.63 -8.16
CA CYS A 26 2.10 14.19 -6.97
C CYS A 26 1.07 13.14 -7.38
N SER A 27 1.32 11.90 -7.01
CA SER A 27 0.35 10.82 -7.23
C SER A 27 -0.94 11.07 -6.45
N LYS A 28 -2.08 10.71 -7.03
CA LYS A 28 -3.36 10.73 -6.33
C LYS A 28 -3.61 9.38 -5.68
N HIS A 29 -3.82 9.36 -4.37
CA HIS A 29 -4.16 8.15 -3.63
C HIS A 29 -5.67 8.01 -3.52
N VAL A 30 -6.19 6.88 -4.00
CA VAL A 30 -7.61 6.52 -3.94
C VAL A 30 -7.77 5.31 -3.02
N PHE A 31 -8.60 5.42 -2.00
CA PHE A 31 -8.85 4.34 -1.05
C PHE A 31 -10.20 3.70 -1.34
N VAL A 32 -10.18 2.38 -1.57
CA VAL A 32 -11.39 1.57 -1.77
C VAL A 32 -11.62 0.75 -0.51
N THR A 33 -12.68 1.08 0.21
CA THR A 33 -13.10 0.38 1.42
C THR A 33 -14.47 -0.25 1.21
N GLY A 34 -14.80 -1.27 1.99
CA GLY A 34 -16.10 -1.93 1.93
C GLY A 34 -16.84 -1.88 3.25
N GLY A 35 -18.16 -2.07 3.18
CA GLY A 35 -19.03 -2.17 4.35
C GLY A 35 -19.01 -3.55 5.01
N VAL A 36 -20.08 -3.88 5.72
CA VAL A 36 -20.23 -5.03 6.63
C VAL A 36 -20.07 -6.41 5.94
N VAL A 37 -20.23 -6.51 4.63
CA VAL A 37 -20.13 -7.79 3.89
C VAL A 37 -18.88 -7.83 3.05
N SER A 38 -17.99 -8.78 3.34
CA SER A 38 -16.65 -8.88 2.74
C SER A 38 -16.61 -9.30 1.28
N SER A 39 -17.67 -9.81 0.69
CA SER A 39 -17.64 -10.41 -0.65
C SER A 39 -18.27 -9.53 -1.75
N LEU A 40 -18.50 -8.25 -1.49
CA LEU A 40 -19.22 -7.37 -2.41
C LEU A 40 -18.39 -6.70 -3.51
N GLY A 41 -17.25 -7.32 -3.89
CA GLY A 41 -16.55 -6.88 -5.10
C GLY A 41 -15.70 -5.61 -4.93
N LYS A 42 -15.14 -5.34 -3.75
CA LYS A 42 -14.14 -4.27 -3.57
C LYS A 42 -13.01 -4.37 -4.58
N GLY A 43 -12.42 -5.56 -4.70
CA GLY A 43 -11.34 -5.84 -5.64
C GLY A 43 -11.76 -5.63 -7.09
N LEU A 44 -12.96 -6.09 -7.46
CA LEU A 44 -13.50 -5.86 -8.78
C LEU A 44 -13.76 -4.37 -9.05
N THR A 45 -14.31 -3.65 -8.08
CA THR A 45 -14.54 -2.20 -8.18
C THR A 45 -13.23 -1.43 -8.33
N ALA A 46 -12.24 -1.74 -7.48
CA ALA A 46 -10.91 -1.12 -7.51
C ALA A 46 -10.21 -1.39 -8.85
N SER A 47 -10.20 -2.65 -9.30
CA SER A 47 -9.60 -3.06 -10.57
C SER A 47 -10.27 -2.43 -11.78
N SER A 48 -11.61 -2.37 -11.77
CA SER A 48 -12.37 -1.73 -12.84
C SER A 48 -12.10 -0.23 -12.90
N LEU A 49 -12.02 0.44 -11.74
CA LEU A 49 -11.62 1.84 -11.68
C LEU A 49 -10.22 2.04 -12.25
N GLY A 50 -9.27 1.19 -11.87
CA GLY A 50 -7.89 1.25 -12.39
C GLY A 50 -7.85 1.10 -13.91
N SER A 51 -8.57 0.11 -14.46
CA SER A 51 -8.69 -0.10 -15.90
C SER A 51 -9.30 1.11 -16.63
N LEU A 52 -10.34 1.71 -16.07
CA LEU A 52 -10.99 2.89 -16.65
C LEU A 52 -10.08 4.12 -16.64
N LEU A 53 -9.29 4.31 -15.58
CA LEU A 53 -8.32 5.41 -15.48
C LEU A 53 -7.18 5.21 -16.48
N LYS A 54 -6.67 3.97 -16.63
CA LYS A 54 -5.69 3.63 -17.67
C LYS A 54 -6.22 3.88 -19.09
N ALA A 55 -7.46 3.51 -19.34
CA ALA A 55 -8.09 3.77 -20.64
C ALA A 55 -8.20 5.28 -20.97
N ARG A 56 -8.11 6.14 -19.96
CA ARG A 56 -8.02 7.60 -20.12
C ARG A 56 -6.58 8.12 -20.23
N GLY A 57 -5.60 7.25 -20.29
CA GLY A 57 -4.19 7.61 -20.46
C GLY A 57 -3.43 7.89 -19.15
N LEU A 58 -4.03 7.62 -17.99
CA LEU A 58 -3.35 7.78 -16.71
C LEU A 58 -2.49 6.56 -16.40
N LYS A 59 -1.35 6.78 -15.77
CA LYS A 59 -0.50 5.73 -15.20
C LYS A 59 -1.06 5.35 -13.83
N VAL A 60 -1.46 4.10 -13.67
CA VAL A 60 -2.16 3.62 -12.46
C VAL A 60 -1.42 2.42 -11.88
N THR A 61 -1.25 2.40 -10.57
CA THR A 61 -0.82 1.20 -9.83
C THR A 61 -1.81 0.89 -8.72
N MET A 62 -1.75 -0.33 -8.19
CA MET A 62 -2.68 -0.79 -7.16
C MET A 62 -1.95 -1.47 -6.02
N GLN A 63 -2.50 -1.33 -4.80
CA GLN A 63 -2.01 -1.97 -3.60
C GLN A 63 -3.16 -2.52 -2.79
N LYS A 64 -2.97 -3.71 -2.22
CA LYS A 64 -3.90 -4.33 -1.28
C LYS A 64 -3.31 -4.32 0.13
N LEU A 65 -4.10 -3.85 1.10
CA LEU A 65 -3.78 -3.91 2.52
C LEU A 65 -4.69 -4.92 3.19
N ASP A 66 -4.11 -6.01 3.68
CA ASP A 66 -4.83 -7.11 4.31
C ASP A 66 -4.72 -7.05 5.84
N PRO A 67 -5.83 -7.26 6.58
CA PRO A 67 -5.86 -7.11 8.03
C PRO A 67 -5.30 -8.31 8.79
N TYR A 68 -5.02 -9.43 8.14
CA TYR A 68 -4.53 -10.64 8.84
C TYR A 68 -3.07 -10.48 9.32
N LEU A 69 -2.71 -11.29 10.33
CA LEU A 69 -1.37 -11.27 10.94
C LEU A 69 -0.34 -12.18 10.26
N ASN A 70 -0.73 -12.96 9.27
CA ASN A 70 0.23 -13.71 8.48
C ASN A 70 1.15 -12.74 7.73
N VAL A 71 2.45 -13.03 7.69
CA VAL A 71 3.41 -12.16 6.97
C VAL A 71 3.13 -12.17 5.49
N ASP A 72 2.80 -13.33 4.96
CA ASP A 72 2.34 -13.52 3.58
C ASP A 72 1.29 -14.67 3.55
N PRO A 73 0.59 -14.86 2.44
CA PRO A 73 -0.43 -15.90 2.33
C PRO A 73 0.12 -17.32 2.13
N GLY A 74 1.42 -17.50 1.98
CA GLY A 74 2.03 -18.79 1.66
C GLY A 74 1.81 -19.88 2.73
N THR A 75 1.59 -19.48 4.00
CA THR A 75 1.27 -20.39 5.10
C THR A 75 -0.22 -20.52 5.39
N MET A 76 -1.06 -19.82 4.67
CA MET A 76 -2.52 -19.81 4.88
C MET A 76 -3.18 -21.01 4.21
N ASN A 77 -4.31 -21.44 4.77
CA ASN A 77 -5.08 -22.54 4.21
C ASN A 77 -5.77 -22.09 2.91
N PRO A 78 -5.45 -22.71 1.74
CA PRO A 78 -6.03 -22.32 0.45
C PRO A 78 -7.56 -22.41 0.39
N PHE A 79 -8.16 -23.32 1.15
CA PHE A 79 -9.62 -23.46 1.20
C PHE A 79 -10.32 -22.28 1.90
N GLN A 80 -9.59 -21.54 2.76
CA GLN A 80 -10.11 -20.37 3.47
C GLN A 80 -9.78 -19.05 2.77
N HIS A 81 -8.60 -18.95 2.16
CA HIS A 81 -8.05 -17.69 1.65
C HIS A 81 -7.77 -17.68 0.15
N GLY A 82 -8.02 -18.80 -0.55
CA GLY A 82 -7.68 -18.98 -1.95
C GLY A 82 -6.20 -19.33 -2.17
N GLU A 83 -5.83 -19.36 -3.42
CA GLU A 83 -4.46 -19.68 -3.84
C GLU A 83 -3.53 -18.48 -3.68
N VAL A 84 -2.24 -18.76 -3.55
CA VAL A 84 -1.19 -17.75 -3.54
C VAL A 84 -0.88 -17.33 -4.97
N PHE A 85 -0.72 -16.02 -5.19
CA PHE A 85 -0.19 -15.48 -6.42
C PHE A 85 1.28 -15.09 -6.20
N VAL A 86 2.16 -15.46 -7.14
CA VAL A 86 3.57 -15.12 -7.10
C VAL A 86 3.84 -14.03 -8.13
N THR A 87 4.32 -12.89 -7.66
CA THR A 87 4.69 -11.74 -8.51
C THR A 87 6.02 -12.00 -9.26
N GLU A 88 6.32 -11.18 -10.26
CA GLU A 88 7.55 -11.32 -11.06
C GLU A 88 8.83 -11.24 -10.22
N ASP A 89 8.83 -10.48 -9.13
CA ASP A 89 9.93 -10.41 -8.17
C ASP A 89 9.99 -11.59 -7.18
N GLY A 90 9.12 -12.59 -7.36
CA GLY A 90 9.11 -13.83 -6.58
C GLY A 90 8.40 -13.72 -5.23
N ALA A 91 7.70 -12.64 -4.95
CA ALA A 91 6.97 -12.48 -3.71
C ALA A 91 5.65 -13.27 -3.72
N GLU A 92 5.37 -13.98 -2.63
CA GLU A 92 4.07 -14.61 -2.38
C GLU A 92 3.06 -13.56 -1.94
N THR A 93 1.95 -13.46 -2.67
CA THR A 93 0.92 -12.44 -2.45
C THR A 93 -0.47 -13.02 -2.48
N ASP A 94 -1.45 -12.24 -2.05
CA ASP A 94 -2.86 -12.57 -2.20
C ASP A 94 -3.25 -12.68 -3.69
N LEU A 95 -4.19 -13.58 -3.98
CA LEU A 95 -4.66 -13.85 -5.33
C LEU A 95 -5.19 -12.60 -6.05
N ASP A 96 -5.73 -11.64 -5.31
CA ASP A 96 -6.25 -10.39 -5.87
C ASP A 96 -5.17 -9.59 -6.62
N ILE A 97 -3.89 -9.74 -6.25
CA ILE A 97 -2.79 -9.10 -6.98
C ILE A 97 -2.73 -9.58 -8.43
N GLY A 98 -2.95 -10.88 -8.66
CA GLY A 98 -3.05 -11.42 -10.02
C GLY A 98 -4.25 -10.87 -10.80
N HIS A 99 -5.35 -10.60 -10.12
CA HIS A 99 -6.50 -9.92 -10.73
C HIS A 99 -6.15 -8.48 -11.10
N TYR A 100 -5.45 -7.75 -10.23
CA TYR A 100 -5.02 -6.37 -10.51
C TYR A 100 -4.09 -6.32 -11.72
N GLU A 101 -3.08 -7.20 -11.80
CA GLU A 101 -2.20 -7.28 -12.97
C GLU A 101 -2.98 -7.48 -14.26
N ARG A 102 -3.98 -8.37 -14.23
CA ARG A 102 -4.81 -8.65 -15.39
C ARG A 102 -5.64 -7.43 -15.83
N PHE A 103 -6.24 -6.71 -14.87
CA PHE A 103 -7.04 -5.53 -15.18
C PHE A 103 -6.18 -4.34 -15.61
N LEU A 104 -5.02 -4.17 -15.00
CA LEU A 104 -4.10 -3.10 -15.35
C LEU A 104 -3.24 -3.44 -16.58
N ASN A 105 -3.13 -4.71 -16.95
CA ASN A 105 -2.17 -5.19 -17.94
C ASN A 105 -0.74 -4.71 -17.64
N GLU A 106 -0.33 -4.86 -16.38
CA GLU A 106 1.00 -4.51 -15.87
C GLU A 106 1.38 -5.47 -14.75
N ASN A 107 2.67 -5.77 -14.64
CA ASN A 107 3.19 -6.55 -13.52
C ASN A 107 3.30 -5.68 -12.28
N LEU A 108 2.92 -6.26 -11.16
CA LEU A 108 3.06 -5.66 -9.82
C LEU A 108 4.19 -6.39 -9.06
N SER A 109 4.75 -5.72 -8.07
CA SER A 109 5.74 -6.31 -7.17
C SER A 109 5.10 -6.74 -5.85
N GLY A 110 5.88 -7.42 -5.01
CA GLY A 110 5.46 -7.78 -3.66
C GLY A 110 5.09 -6.59 -2.76
N GLN A 111 5.46 -5.36 -3.14
CA GLN A 111 5.02 -4.13 -2.48
C GLN A 111 3.51 -3.86 -2.65
N ALA A 112 2.91 -4.44 -3.68
CA ALA A 112 1.47 -4.31 -3.92
C ALA A 112 0.61 -5.06 -2.89
N ASN A 113 1.20 -5.97 -2.12
CA ASN A 113 0.47 -6.69 -1.07
C ASN A 113 1.08 -6.47 0.31
N VAL A 114 0.35 -5.79 1.17
CA VAL A 114 0.75 -5.45 2.54
C VAL A 114 -0.20 -6.10 3.53
N SER A 115 0.32 -7.03 4.35
CA SER A 115 -0.43 -7.60 5.47
C SER A 115 -0.09 -6.87 6.78
N THR A 116 -0.99 -6.94 7.76
CA THR A 116 -0.69 -6.48 9.12
C THR A 116 0.57 -7.18 9.66
N GLY A 117 0.75 -8.47 9.38
CA GLY A 117 1.94 -9.22 9.78
C GLY A 117 3.23 -8.65 9.19
N LYS A 118 3.25 -8.27 7.91
CA LYS A 118 4.42 -7.60 7.30
C LYS A 118 4.76 -6.29 8.00
N VAL A 119 3.75 -5.49 8.34
CA VAL A 119 3.93 -4.19 9.02
C VAL A 119 4.52 -4.39 10.41
N TYR A 120 3.92 -5.26 11.23
CA TYR A 120 4.40 -5.53 12.60
C TYR A 120 5.80 -6.15 12.59
N SER A 121 6.07 -7.10 11.70
CA SER A 121 7.40 -7.72 11.57
C SER A 121 8.47 -6.68 11.23
N ALA A 122 8.17 -5.75 10.35
CA ALA A 122 9.11 -4.67 9.97
C ALA A 122 9.40 -3.74 11.15
N VAL A 123 8.37 -3.31 11.88
CA VAL A 123 8.53 -2.44 13.06
C VAL A 123 9.30 -3.14 14.16
N ILE A 124 8.98 -4.41 14.45
CA ILE A 124 9.72 -5.21 15.44
C ILE A 124 11.18 -5.39 15.01
N ALA A 125 11.43 -5.66 13.73
CA ALA A 125 12.80 -5.78 13.23
C ALA A 125 13.58 -4.45 13.35
N LYS A 126 12.96 -3.32 13.05
CA LYS A 126 13.54 -1.98 13.25
C LYS A 126 13.86 -1.74 14.73
N GLU A 127 12.95 -2.10 15.63
CA GLU A 127 13.16 -1.99 17.09
C GLU A 127 14.36 -2.82 17.53
N ARG A 128 14.44 -4.08 17.11
CA ARG A 128 15.54 -4.99 17.48
C ARG A 128 16.92 -4.55 16.97
N ARG A 129 16.96 -3.80 15.88
CA ARG A 129 18.20 -3.19 15.36
C ARG A 129 18.58 -1.89 16.06
N GLY A 130 17.67 -1.31 16.87
CA GLY A 130 17.89 -0.04 17.54
C GLY A 130 17.57 1.20 16.69
N ASP A 131 16.83 1.03 15.60
CA ASP A 131 16.50 2.12 14.66
C ASP A 131 15.68 3.24 15.32
N TYR A 132 15.01 2.95 16.45
CA TYR A 132 14.22 3.91 17.22
C TYR A 132 14.98 4.53 18.41
N LEU A 133 16.29 4.30 18.52
CA LEU A 133 17.19 4.94 19.50
C LEU A 133 16.74 4.81 20.96
N GLY A 134 16.02 3.75 21.30
CA GLY A 134 15.53 3.49 22.65
C GLY A 134 14.15 4.09 22.97
N ASP A 135 13.50 4.71 22.00
CA ASP A 135 12.12 5.18 22.17
C ASP A 135 11.15 4.01 22.43
N THR A 136 10.08 4.32 23.17
CA THR A 136 8.98 3.36 23.33
C THR A 136 8.22 3.22 22.02
N VAL A 137 8.29 2.03 21.40
CA VAL A 137 7.62 1.73 20.13
C VAL A 137 6.16 1.40 20.38
N GLN A 138 5.26 2.10 19.70
CA GLN A 138 3.81 1.99 19.88
C GLN A 138 3.09 1.88 18.52
N VAL A 139 1.81 1.51 18.55
CA VAL A 139 0.97 1.47 17.34
C VAL A 139 0.94 2.84 16.68
N ILE A 140 0.72 3.89 17.46
CA ILE A 140 0.82 5.27 17.02
C ILE A 140 2.06 5.88 17.69
N PRO A 141 3.07 6.37 16.94
CA PRO A 141 3.10 6.55 15.47
C PRO A 141 3.78 5.44 14.68
N HIS A 142 4.40 4.42 15.29
CA HIS A 142 5.36 3.55 14.60
C HIS A 142 4.69 2.61 13.57
N ILE A 143 3.62 1.91 13.97
CA ILE A 143 2.87 1.05 13.04
C ILE A 143 2.17 1.89 11.98
N THR A 144 1.54 2.99 12.36
CA THR A 144 0.85 3.87 11.40
C THR A 144 1.80 4.51 10.40
N ASN A 145 3.01 4.86 10.83
CA ASN A 145 4.05 5.39 9.93
C ASN A 145 4.56 4.32 8.96
N GLU A 146 4.80 3.11 9.44
CA GLU A 146 5.20 1.98 8.56
C GLU A 146 4.16 1.72 7.47
N ILE A 147 2.87 1.78 7.81
CA ILE A 147 1.78 1.64 6.81
C ILE A 147 1.87 2.77 5.78
N LYS A 148 2.02 4.02 6.22
CA LYS A 148 2.16 5.17 5.31
C LYS A 148 3.38 5.06 4.41
N GLU A 149 4.53 4.64 4.96
CA GLU A 149 5.76 4.43 4.19
C GLU A 149 5.53 3.41 3.06
N ARG A 150 4.81 2.32 3.34
CA ARG A 150 4.47 1.31 2.32
C ARG A 150 3.47 1.81 1.28
N MET A 151 2.54 2.68 1.67
CA MET A 151 1.64 3.32 0.73
C MET A 151 2.39 4.28 -0.20
N LEU A 152 3.29 5.09 0.35
CA LEU A 152 4.11 6.03 -0.40
C LEU A 152 5.13 5.34 -1.31
N ALA A 153 5.64 4.16 -0.91
CA ALA A 153 6.53 3.37 -1.76
C ALA A 153 5.89 3.00 -3.12
N MET A 154 4.56 2.97 -3.19
CA MET A 154 3.85 2.74 -4.46
C MET A 154 3.93 3.92 -5.44
N GLU A 155 4.46 5.06 -5.02
CA GLU A 155 4.75 6.19 -5.91
C GLU A 155 6.01 5.99 -6.74
N GLU A 156 6.78 4.93 -6.47
CA GLU A 156 7.93 4.55 -7.29
C GLU A 156 7.51 4.36 -8.75
N GLY A 157 8.27 4.95 -9.66
CA GLY A 157 7.91 4.96 -11.07
C GLY A 157 6.88 6.05 -11.45
N HIS A 158 6.49 6.92 -10.52
CA HIS A 158 5.65 8.10 -10.75
C HIS A 158 4.28 7.79 -11.39
N PRO A 159 3.42 6.96 -10.78
CA PRO A 159 2.05 6.78 -11.24
C PRO A 159 1.23 8.07 -11.02
N ASP A 160 0.27 8.33 -11.89
CA ASP A 160 -0.69 9.42 -11.69
C ASP A 160 -1.67 9.10 -10.56
N VAL A 161 -2.03 7.81 -10.44
CA VAL A 161 -2.98 7.32 -9.44
C VAL A 161 -2.48 6.03 -8.80
N VAL A 162 -2.53 5.98 -7.46
CA VAL A 162 -2.34 4.77 -6.66
C VAL A 162 -3.68 4.40 -6.03
N ILE A 163 -4.19 3.21 -6.33
CA ILE A 163 -5.43 2.70 -5.74
C ILE A 163 -5.09 1.74 -4.63
N HIS A 164 -5.53 2.06 -3.41
CA HIS A 164 -5.38 1.20 -2.24
C HIS A 164 -6.71 0.50 -1.92
N GLU A 165 -6.74 -0.82 -2.06
CA GLU A 165 -7.85 -1.62 -1.56
C GLU A 165 -7.59 -1.98 -0.10
N ILE A 166 -8.50 -1.58 0.77
CA ILE A 166 -8.46 -1.92 2.20
C ILE A 166 -9.23 -3.23 2.40
N GLY A 167 -8.50 -4.28 2.74
CA GLY A 167 -9.07 -5.60 3.05
C GLY A 167 -9.89 -5.60 4.34
N GLY A 168 -10.75 -6.61 4.50
CA GLY A 168 -11.65 -6.71 5.62
C GLY A 168 -12.92 -5.88 5.48
N THR A 169 -13.69 -5.83 6.55
CA THR A 169 -14.94 -5.06 6.64
C THR A 169 -14.73 -3.82 7.51
N VAL A 170 -15.43 -2.74 7.15
CA VAL A 170 -15.50 -1.52 7.97
C VAL A 170 -16.85 -1.50 8.68
N GLY A 171 -16.85 -1.53 10.02
CA GLY A 171 -18.05 -1.51 10.83
C GLY A 171 -17.91 -2.29 12.11
#